data_d48d97103555176ec8d236bd00e83548
#
_entry.id   d48d97103555176ec8d236bd00e83548
#
_cell.length_a   1.000
_cell.length_b   1.000
_cell.length_c   1.000
_cell.angle_alpha   90.00
_cell.angle_beta   90.00
_cell.angle_gamma   90.00
#
_symmetry.space_group_name_H-M   'P 1'
#
loop_
_entity.id
_entity.type
_entity.pdbx_description
1 polymer ?
#
loop_
_entity_poly.entity_id
_entity_poly.type
_entity_poly.pdbx_seq_one_letter_code
_entity_poly.pdbx_strand_id
1 'polypeptide(L)'
;MQAGGEAVLVDIRDVRELAKTGKIADAVHAPRSMIEFWADPQSPYHKEVFATEQKLILVCASGWRSALAAKTLIEMGMDNVHDLEGGFSAWAKSGQPIVTE
;
A
#
# COMPACT_ATOMS: atom_id res chain seq x y z
N MET A 1 2.08 12.39 -7.09
CA MET A 1 0.78 11.74 -6.86
C MET A 1 0.43 11.71 -5.39
N GLN A 2 1.42 11.47 -4.55
CA GLN A 2 1.21 11.42 -3.10
C GLN A 2 0.72 12.78 -2.58
N ALA A 3 1.40 13.82 -2.97
CA ALA A 3 1.02 15.17 -2.58
C ALA A 3 -0.29 15.55 -3.25
N GLY A 4 -1.12 16.31 -2.58
CA GLY A 4 -2.38 16.77 -3.12
C GLY A 4 -3.57 15.88 -2.80
N GLY A 5 -3.35 14.76 -2.13
CA GLY A 5 -4.44 13.93 -1.66
C GLY A 5 -5.19 13.18 -2.72
N GLU A 6 -4.61 13.02 -3.91
CA GLU A 6 -5.25 12.27 -4.98
C GLU A 6 -5.06 10.78 -4.87
N ALA A 7 -4.07 10.35 -4.13
CA ALA A 7 -3.76 8.94 -3.95
C ALA A 7 -3.10 8.72 -2.60
N VAL A 8 -3.30 7.52 -2.07
CA VAL A 8 -2.68 7.09 -0.83
C VAL A 8 -1.82 5.88 -1.15
N LEU A 9 -0.53 5.96 -0.82
CA LEU A 9 0.37 4.83 -0.99
C LEU A 9 0.28 3.96 0.24
N VAL A 10 0.07 2.67 0.04
CA VAL A 10 -0.08 1.70 1.12
C VAL A 10 0.99 0.65 0.97
N ASP A 11 1.95 0.64 1.88
CA ASP A 11 3.05 -0.32 1.86
C ASP A 11 2.61 -1.58 2.60
N ILE A 12 2.56 -2.70 1.87
CA ILE A 12 2.08 -3.96 2.43
C ILE A 12 3.22 -4.92 2.79
N ARG A 13 4.45 -4.39 2.80
CA ARG A 13 5.61 -5.21 3.15
C ARG A 13 5.64 -5.49 4.65
N ASP A 14 6.46 -6.48 5.02
CA ASP A 14 6.73 -6.81 6.41
C ASP A 14 7.53 -5.68 7.06
N VAL A 15 7.31 -5.44 8.37
CA VAL A 15 8.00 -4.38 9.09
C VAL A 15 9.52 -4.54 9.03
N ARG A 16 10.01 -5.78 8.94
CA ARG A 16 11.45 -6.03 8.85
C ARG A 16 12.00 -5.57 7.50
N GLU A 17 11.20 -5.66 6.44
CA GLU A 17 11.61 -5.14 5.14
C GLU A 17 11.74 -3.62 5.17
N LEU A 18 10.82 -2.96 5.87
CA LEU A 18 10.87 -1.50 6.01
C LEU A 18 12.13 -1.07 6.76
N ALA A 19 12.47 -1.80 7.82
CA ALA A 19 13.65 -1.49 8.60
C ALA A 19 14.93 -1.69 7.80
N LYS A 20 14.93 -2.66 6.88
CA LYS A 20 16.12 -3.02 6.12
C LYS A 20 16.36 -2.07 4.95
N THR A 21 15.32 -1.67 4.24
CA THR A 21 15.46 -0.92 2.99
C THR A 21 14.89 0.49 3.04
N GLY A 22 14.26 0.87 4.16
CA GLY A 22 13.55 2.14 4.22
C GLY A 22 12.13 2.02 3.68
N LYS A 23 11.40 3.10 3.72
CA LYS A 23 10.00 3.14 3.29
C LYS A 23 9.72 4.42 2.52
N ILE A 24 8.63 4.41 1.78
CA ILE A 24 8.18 5.59 1.04
C ILE A 24 7.63 6.61 2.04
N ALA A 25 8.06 7.85 1.92
CA ALA A 25 7.59 8.93 2.79
C ALA A 25 6.07 9.06 2.70
N ASP A 26 5.41 9.25 3.83
CA ASP A 26 3.97 9.45 3.95
C ASP A 26 3.11 8.26 3.53
N ALA A 27 3.72 7.10 3.27
CA ALA A 27 2.94 5.90 2.95
C ALA A 27 2.34 5.30 4.23
N VAL A 28 1.15 4.76 4.10
CA VAL A 28 0.51 4.02 5.18
C VAL A 28 1.08 2.62 5.18
N HIS A 29 1.39 2.08 6.35
CA HIS A 29 1.86 0.70 6.46
C HIS A 29 0.70 -0.21 6.83
N ALA A 30 0.39 -1.15 5.96
CA ALA A 30 -0.66 -2.13 6.18
C ALA A 30 -0.13 -3.50 5.76
N PRO A 31 0.41 -4.28 6.70
CA PRO A 31 1.01 -5.57 6.36
C PRO A 31 0.04 -6.44 5.56
N ARG A 32 0.58 -7.21 4.60
CA ARG A 32 -0.26 -8.04 3.73
C ARG A 32 -1.21 -8.94 4.52
N SER A 33 -0.76 -9.43 5.67
CA SER A 33 -1.56 -10.34 6.49
C SER A 33 -2.78 -9.67 7.11
N MET A 34 -2.80 -8.33 7.19
CA MET A 34 -3.88 -7.59 7.84
C MET A 34 -4.73 -6.76 6.88
N ILE A 35 -4.30 -6.63 5.63
CA ILE A 35 -4.92 -5.65 4.75
C ILE A 35 -6.40 -5.92 4.50
N GLU A 36 -6.78 -7.19 4.38
CA GLU A 36 -8.19 -7.52 4.15
C GLU A 36 -9.04 -7.16 5.36
N PHE A 37 -8.52 -7.39 6.57
CA PHE A 37 -9.24 -7.04 7.80
C PHE A 37 -9.38 -5.53 7.95
N TRP A 38 -8.36 -4.78 7.57
CA TRP A 38 -8.38 -3.33 7.74
C TRP A 38 -9.23 -2.65 6.68
N ALA A 39 -9.31 -3.25 5.48
CA ALA A 39 -10.06 -2.66 4.37
C ALA A 39 -11.55 -2.98 4.42
N ASP A 40 -11.95 -4.12 4.99
CA ASP A 40 -13.33 -4.55 5.02
C ASP A 40 -14.11 -3.72 6.04
N PRO A 41 -15.11 -2.93 5.60
CA PRO A 41 -15.87 -2.08 6.53
C PRO A 41 -16.68 -2.87 7.56
N GLN A 42 -16.89 -4.16 7.32
CA GLN A 42 -17.62 -5.00 8.28
C GLN A 42 -16.70 -5.69 9.27
N SER A 43 -15.39 -5.55 9.09
CA SER A 43 -14.43 -6.15 10.01
C SER A 43 -14.31 -5.31 11.28
N PRO A 44 -14.17 -5.94 12.46
CA PRO A 44 -13.92 -5.19 13.69
C PRO A 44 -12.56 -4.49 13.69
N TYR A 45 -11.70 -4.82 12.74
CA TYR A 45 -10.36 -4.21 12.63
C TYR A 45 -10.28 -3.17 11.54
N HIS A 46 -11.41 -2.76 10.98
CA HIS A 46 -11.44 -1.79 9.89
C HIS A 46 -10.71 -0.48 10.26
N LYS A 47 -9.93 0.03 9.32
CA LYS A 47 -9.23 1.31 9.44
C LYS A 47 -9.83 2.30 8.46
N GLU A 48 -10.12 3.51 8.96
CA GLU A 48 -10.80 4.51 8.16
C GLU A 48 -10.02 4.96 6.93
N VAL A 49 -8.69 4.81 6.94
CA VAL A 49 -7.89 5.20 5.79
C VAL A 49 -8.31 4.43 4.53
N PHE A 50 -8.91 3.25 4.69
CA PHE A 50 -9.39 2.46 3.56
C PHE A 50 -10.80 2.84 3.14
N ALA A 51 -11.51 3.65 3.94
CA ALA A 51 -12.85 4.12 3.61
C ALA A 51 -12.74 5.48 2.92
N THR A 52 -12.04 5.51 1.78
CA THR A 52 -11.75 6.74 1.06
C THR A 52 -12.09 6.55 -0.41
N GLU A 53 -12.40 7.65 -1.09
CA GLU A 53 -12.60 7.65 -2.54
C GLU A 53 -11.30 7.91 -3.29
N GLN A 54 -10.24 8.24 -2.57
CA GLN A 54 -8.93 8.42 -3.19
C GLN A 54 -8.40 7.08 -3.68
N LYS A 55 -7.49 7.14 -4.64
CA LYS A 55 -6.83 5.93 -5.13
C LYS A 55 -5.94 5.35 -4.03
N LEU A 56 -6.06 4.05 -3.82
CA LEU A 56 -5.18 3.32 -2.90
C LEU A 56 -4.18 2.56 -3.75
N ILE A 57 -2.91 2.91 -3.62
CA ILE A 57 -1.84 2.31 -4.43
C ILE A 57 -1.02 1.42 -3.50
N LEU A 58 -1.14 0.11 -3.71
CA LEU A 58 -0.47 -0.88 -2.87
C LEU A 58 0.97 -1.06 -3.34
N VAL A 59 1.89 -1.16 -2.40
CA VAL A 59 3.32 -1.25 -2.67
C VAL A 59 3.89 -2.48 -1.96
N CYS A 60 4.62 -3.32 -2.71
CA CYS A 60 5.45 -4.36 -2.11
C CYS A 60 6.86 -4.21 -2.68
N ALA A 61 7.73 -5.20 -2.44
CA ALA A 61 9.13 -5.07 -2.87
C ALA A 61 9.27 -5.01 -4.39
N SER A 62 8.58 -5.90 -5.12
CA SER A 62 8.76 -6.00 -6.58
C SER A 62 7.45 -5.98 -7.37
N GLY A 63 6.31 -5.86 -6.70
CA GLY A 63 5.02 -5.75 -7.36
C GLY A 63 4.15 -7.01 -7.34
N TRP A 64 4.68 -8.15 -6.91
CA TRP A 64 3.91 -9.40 -6.92
C TRP A 64 2.86 -9.46 -5.82
N ARG A 65 3.26 -9.17 -4.57
CA ARG A 65 2.35 -9.21 -3.44
C ARG A 65 1.27 -8.14 -3.58
N SER A 66 1.65 -6.97 -4.06
CA SER A 66 0.69 -5.87 -4.21
C SER A 66 -0.31 -6.15 -5.31
N ALA A 67 0.12 -6.82 -6.39
CA ALA A 67 -0.81 -7.20 -7.45
C ALA A 67 -1.85 -8.18 -6.94
N LEU A 68 -1.43 -9.18 -6.16
CA LEU A 68 -2.36 -10.16 -5.59
C LEU A 68 -3.28 -9.52 -4.55
N ALA A 69 -2.73 -8.63 -3.72
CA ALA A 69 -3.53 -7.94 -2.71
C ALA A 69 -4.55 -7.02 -3.37
N ALA A 70 -4.15 -6.30 -4.42
CA ALA A 70 -5.08 -5.43 -5.14
C ALA A 70 -6.22 -6.24 -5.74
N LYS A 71 -5.91 -7.40 -6.32
CA LYS A 71 -6.94 -8.27 -6.87
C LYS A 71 -7.94 -8.69 -5.80
N THR A 72 -7.44 -9.06 -4.61
CA THR A 72 -8.29 -9.47 -3.50
C THR A 72 -9.22 -8.35 -3.08
N LEU A 73 -8.70 -7.14 -2.93
CA LEU A 73 -9.51 -6.01 -2.48
C LEU A 73 -10.55 -5.62 -3.55
N ILE A 74 -10.18 -5.71 -4.82
CA ILE A 74 -11.13 -5.46 -5.91
C ILE A 74 -12.27 -6.48 -5.86
N GLU A 75 -11.95 -7.74 -5.61
CA GLU A 75 -12.97 -8.79 -5.49
C GLU A 75 -13.85 -8.59 -4.26
N MET A 76 -13.36 -7.86 -3.26
CA MET A 76 -14.15 -7.49 -2.10
C MET A 76 -15.08 -6.31 -2.35
N GLY A 77 -15.03 -5.72 -3.55
CA GLY A 77 -15.90 -4.62 -3.92
C GLY A 77 -15.26 -3.25 -3.96
N MET A 78 -13.95 -3.16 -3.75
CA MET A 78 -13.24 -1.88 -3.81
C MET A 78 -12.83 -1.61 -5.26
N ASP A 79 -13.15 -0.43 -5.77
CA ASP A 79 -12.86 -0.09 -7.16
C ASP A 79 -11.76 0.95 -7.31
N ASN A 80 -11.17 1.38 -6.20
CA ASN A 80 -10.16 2.44 -6.20
C ASN A 80 -8.75 1.92 -5.86
N VAL A 81 -8.53 0.61 -6.01
CA VAL A 81 -7.28 -0.03 -5.61
C VAL A 81 -6.40 -0.29 -6.83
N HIS A 82 -5.13 0.06 -6.70
CA HIS A 82 -4.11 -0.16 -7.73
C HIS A 82 -2.87 -0.73 -7.08
N ASP A 83 -1.94 -1.24 -7.88
CA ASP A 83 -0.65 -1.63 -7.36
C ASP A 83 0.45 -0.82 -8.05
N LEU A 84 1.55 -0.59 -7.35
CA LEU A 84 2.69 0.15 -7.89
C LEU A 84 3.55 -0.81 -8.70
N GLU A 85 3.60 -0.61 -10.00
CA GLU A 85 4.36 -1.47 -10.89
C GLU A 85 5.85 -1.41 -10.51
N GLY A 86 6.45 -2.58 -10.34
CA GLY A 86 7.84 -2.67 -9.93
C GLY A 86 8.06 -2.47 -8.43
N GLY A 87 7.02 -2.06 -7.71
CA GLY A 87 7.05 -1.95 -6.26
C GLY A 87 8.08 -0.96 -5.72
N PHE A 88 8.50 -1.19 -4.48
CA PHE A 88 9.48 -0.34 -3.81
C PHE A 88 10.81 -0.31 -4.55
N SER A 89 11.20 -1.41 -5.18
CA SER A 89 12.46 -1.44 -5.92
C SER A 89 12.47 -0.42 -7.05
N ALA A 90 11.37 -0.32 -7.81
CA ALA A 90 11.27 0.67 -8.87
C ALA A 90 11.21 2.09 -8.31
N TRP A 91 10.49 2.27 -7.20
CA TRP A 91 10.40 3.56 -6.53
C TRP A 91 11.78 4.06 -6.13
N ALA A 92 12.57 3.20 -5.49
CA ALA A 92 13.91 3.55 -5.04
C ALA A 92 14.84 3.88 -6.20
N LYS A 93 14.76 3.11 -7.28
CA LYS A 93 15.61 3.32 -8.46
C LYS A 93 15.29 4.63 -9.17
N SER A 94 14.06 5.10 -9.07
CA SER A 94 13.64 6.34 -9.72
C SER A 94 14.08 7.58 -8.95
N GLY A 95 14.67 7.41 -7.77
CA GLY A 95 15.13 8.55 -6.97
C GLY A 95 14.05 9.21 -6.15
N GLN A 96 12.90 8.56 -6.00
CA GLN A 96 11.80 9.11 -5.21
C GLN A 96 12.13 9.08 -3.72
N PRO A 97 11.47 9.93 -2.92
CA PRO A 97 11.80 10.04 -1.49
C PRO A 97 11.61 8.74 -0.71
N ILE A 98 12.59 8.40 0.10
CA ILE A 98 12.58 7.24 0.98
C ILE A 98 12.96 7.71 2.37
N VAL A 99 12.29 7.15 3.38
CA VAL A 99 12.63 7.39 4.78
C VAL A 99 13.31 6.15 5.32
N THR A 100 14.48 6.33 5.90
CA THR A 100 15.22 5.25 6.56
C THR A 100 15.26 5.53 8.05
N GLU A 101 15.24 4.46 8.83
CA GLU A 101 15.29 4.60 10.29
C GLU A 101 16.53 3.99 10.87
#